data_ca5e334e795035ba871d22778f3d9de5
#
_entry.id   ca5e334e795035ba871d22778f3d9de5
#
_cell.length_a   1.000
_cell.length_b   1.000
_cell.length_c   1.000
_cell.angle_alpha   90.00
_cell.angle_beta   90.00
_cell.angle_gamma   90.00
#
_symmetry.space_group_name_H-M   'P 1'
#
loop_
_entity.id
_entity.type
_entity.pdbx_description
1 polymer ?
#
loop_
_entity_poly.entity_id
_entity_poly.type
_entity_poly.pdbx_seq_one_letter_code
_entity_poly.pdbx_strand_id
1 'polypeptide(L)'
;MDASYKHPVVAVVGPTATGKTALGVALAEQFGGEVISADSMQIYKGLDVGTAKVTPEETHGIPHHGVDILEPDAPFSVADFTAMAGRLEQEIAGRGHLPILVGGTGLYVQSFLYGVRFTEEKAPAGLREQLAEELAQKGGAALYAELQQVDPEAAAVIHPNNQVRVLRALEHYRATGKKLSEQKAASLPSERPYRSLILGLDFPDRAALYRRIDLRVDKMLDAGLLAEAELVWNNRSRFRTAAQAIGYKEFFPYFEQTASLEACADKLKQASRNYAKRQLTWFRHMDGVVWLDAGAPEVQQCACRTVQECLSKG
;
A
#
# COMPACT_ATOMS: atom_id res chain seq x y z
N MET A 1 -2.82 -5.44 33.10
CA MET A 1 -2.12 -6.12 31.98
C MET A 1 -0.71 -5.57 31.97
N ASP A 2 0.25 -6.47 32.00
CA ASP A 2 1.67 -6.11 32.05
C ASP A 2 2.04 -5.35 30.76
N ALA A 3 2.53 -4.12 30.90
CA ALA A 3 2.83 -3.22 29.78
C ALA A 3 4.02 -3.70 28.90
N SER A 4 4.60 -4.84 29.23
CA SER A 4 5.75 -5.42 28.53
C SER A 4 5.38 -6.43 27.43
N TYR A 5 4.15 -6.97 27.41
CA TYR A 5 3.76 -7.99 26.44
C TYR A 5 3.25 -7.35 25.14
N LYS A 6 4.06 -7.44 24.11
CA LYS A 6 3.67 -7.00 22.74
C LYS A 6 3.14 -8.18 21.96
N HIS A 7 1.92 -8.08 21.45
CA HIS A 7 1.35 -9.13 20.61
C HIS A 7 2.23 -9.40 19.39
N PRO A 8 2.40 -10.66 19.00
CA PRO A 8 3.09 -10.99 17.76
C PRO A 8 2.23 -10.59 16.56
N VAL A 9 2.84 -9.98 15.57
CA VAL A 9 2.21 -9.67 14.27
C VAL A 9 3.11 -10.20 13.17
N VAL A 10 2.57 -11.00 12.26
CA VAL A 10 3.28 -11.44 11.05
C VAL A 10 2.86 -10.57 9.89
N ALA A 11 3.82 -10.06 9.12
CA ALA A 11 3.54 -9.31 7.90
C ALA A 11 4.10 -10.05 6.67
N VAL A 12 3.28 -10.26 5.66
CA VAL A 12 3.66 -10.82 4.36
C VAL A 12 3.64 -9.69 3.33
N VAL A 13 4.83 -9.28 2.91
CA VAL A 13 5.02 -8.11 2.04
C VAL A 13 5.77 -8.46 0.76
N GLY A 14 5.79 -7.55 -0.19
CA GLY A 14 6.51 -7.73 -1.45
C GLY A 14 5.75 -7.15 -2.64
N PRO A 15 6.31 -7.23 -3.85
CA PRO A 15 5.66 -6.69 -5.04
C PRO A 15 4.41 -7.46 -5.43
N THR A 16 3.62 -6.85 -6.31
CA THR A 16 2.49 -7.55 -6.94
C THR A 16 2.96 -8.81 -7.68
N ALA A 17 2.10 -9.80 -7.81
CA ALA A 17 2.33 -11.09 -8.48
C ALA A 17 3.37 -12.03 -7.80
N THR A 18 3.74 -11.82 -6.53
CA THR A 18 4.66 -12.71 -5.79
C THR A 18 3.98 -13.82 -4.99
N GLY A 19 2.64 -13.86 -4.91
CA GLY A 19 1.91 -14.90 -4.16
C GLY A 19 1.70 -14.58 -2.67
N LYS A 20 1.76 -13.31 -2.28
CA LYS A 20 1.54 -12.87 -0.88
C LYS A 20 0.24 -13.39 -0.27
N THR A 21 -0.86 -13.30 -1.02
CA THR A 21 -2.19 -13.75 -0.56
C THR A 21 -2.17 -15.24 -0.21
N ALA A 22 -1.70 -16.08 -1.13
CA ALA A 22 -1.62 -17.53 -0.90
C ALA A 22 -0.72 -17.87 0.30
N LEU A 23 0.42 -17.17 0.46
CA LEU A 23 1.28 -17.38 1.63
C LEU A 23 0.60 -16.90 2.92
N GLY A 24 -0.10 -15.77 2.89
CA GLY A 24 -0.84 -15.24 4.04
C GLY A 24 -1.93 -16.20 4.51
N VAL A 25 -2.70 -16.76 3.59
CA VAL A 25 -3.72 -17.80 3.86
C VAL A 25 -3.08 -19.04 4.46
N ALA A 26 -2.02 -19.57 3.85
CA ALA A 26 -1.32 -20.76 4.35
C ALA A 26 -0.75 -20.56 5.77
N LEU A 27 -0.24 -19.38 6.09
CA LEU A 27 0.20 -19.05 7.44
C LEU A 27 -0.98 -18.93 8.41
N ALA A 28 -2.10 -18.36 7.97
CA ALA A 28 -3.31 -18.28 8.79
C ALA A 28 -3.88 -19.67 9.12
N GLU A 29 -3.93 -20.58 8.16
CA GLU A 29 -4.31 -21.99 8.37
C GLU A 29 -3.39 -22.67 9.38
N GLN A 30 -2.06 -22.52 9.21
CA GLN A 30 -1.07 -23.22 10.02
C GLN A 30 -1.02 -22.72 11.46
N PHE A 31 -1.24 -21.42 11.70
CA PHE A 31 -1.03 -20.77 13.00
C PHE A 31 -2.31 -20.23 13.64
N GLY A 32 -3.49 -20.58 13.11
CA GLY A 32 -4.77 -20.09 13.63
C GLY A 32 -4.89 -18.57 13.54
N GLY A 33 -4.52 -18.00 12.38
CA GLY A 33 -4.49 -16.56 12.18
C GLY A 33 -5.67 -16.01 11.37
N GLU A 34 -5.75 -14.68 11.31
CA GLU A 34 -6.68 -13.93 10.45
C GLU A 34 -5.90 -12.88 9.65
N VAL A 35 -6.33 -12.60 8.43
CA VAL A 35 -5.64 -11.70 7.52
C VAL A 35 -6.17 -10.27 7.63
N ILE A 36 -5.26 -9.30 7.72
CA ILE A 36 -5.54 -7.86 7.56
C ILE A 36 -4.92 -7.43 6.23
N SER A 37 -5.74 -7.01 5.27
CA SER A 37 -5.24 -6.52 3.97
C SER A 37 -4.59 -5.15 4.11
N ALA A 38 -3.32 -5.05 3.70
CA ALA A 38 -2.57 -3.79 3.59
C ALA A 38 -2.45 -3.35 2.11
N ASP A 39 -3.57 -3.34 1.42
CA ASP A 39 -3.70 -2.82 0.06
C ASP A 39 -4.66 -1.63 0.04
N SER A 40 -4.21 -0.51 -0.54
CA SER A 40 -4.97 0.75 -0.54
C SER A 40 -6.16 0.76 -1.50
N MET A 41 -6.31 -0.27 -2.33
CA MET A 41 -7.38 -0.35 -3.32
C MET A 41 -8.38 -1.48 -3.05
N GLN A 42 -7.97 -2.56 -2.40
CA GLN A 42 -8.87 -3.68 -2.06
C GLN A 42 -9.94 -3.32 -1.02
N ILE A 43 -9.79 -2.18 -0.36
CA ILE A 43 -10.75 -1.64 0.60
C ILE A 43 -12.08 -1.23 -0.05
N TYR A 44 -12.07 -0.93 -1.35
CA TYR A 44 -13.24 -0.43 -2.07
C TYR A 44 -14.09 -1.54 -2.64
N LYS A 45 -15.39 -1.46 -2.42
CA LYS A 45 -16.40 -2.40 -2.97
C LYS A 45 -16.50 -2.28 -4.48
N GLY A 46 -16.68 -3.42 -5.16
CA GLY A 46 -16.89 -3.49 -6.60
C GLY A 46 -15.67 -3.12 -7.44
N LEU A 47 -14.49 -3.02 -6.82
CA LEU A 47 -13.20 -2.88 -7.50
C LEU A 47 -12.38 -4.15 -7.24
N ASP A 48 -12.73 -5.23 -7.94
CA ASP A 48 -12.28 -6.58 -7.60
C ASP A 48 -11.17 -7.08 -8.52
N VAL A 49 -11.40 -6.96 -9.82
CA VAL A 49 -10.49 -7.47 -10.85
C VAL A 49 -9.21 -6.62 -10.91
N GLY A 50 -9.35 -5.30 -11.03
CA GLY A 50 -8.21 -4.37 -11.15
C GLY A 50 -7.34 -4.32 -9.91
N THR A 51 -7.90 -4.62 -8.75
CA THR A 51 -7.15 -4.70 -7.48
C THR A 51 -6.65 -6.12 -7.19
N ALA A 52 -7.10 -7.10 -7.99
CA ALA A 52 -6.91 -8.55 -7.77
C ALA A 52 -7.21 -8.92 -6.33
N LYS A 53 -8.41 -8.58 -5.91
CA LYS A 53 -8.98 -8.92 -4.62
C LYS A 53 -9.04 -10.43 -4.45
N VAL A 54 -8.80 -10.90 -3.24
CA VAL A 54 -8.90 -12.32 -2.91
C VAL A 54 -10.36 -12.80 -3.13
N THR A 55 -10.54 -13.93 -3.80
CA THR A 55 -11.86 -14.52 -3.96
C THR A 55 -12.25 -15.37 -2.74
N PRO A 56 -13.55 -15.65 -2.52
CA PRO A 56 -13.99 -16.53 -1.43
C PRO A 56 -13.28 -17.89 -1.43
N GLU A 57 -13.03 -18.45 -2.62
CA GLU A 57 -12.33 -19.74 -2.77
C GLU A 57 -10.87 -19.62 -2.34
N GLU A 58 -10.20 -18.54 -2.68
CA GLU A 58 -8.79 -18.29 -2.35
C GLU A 58 -8.58 -17.99 -0.85
N THR A 59 -9.64 -17.58 -0.13
CA THR A 59 -9.54 -17.36 1.32
C THR A 59 -9.45 -18.65 2.12
N HIS A 60 -9.88 -19.79 1.58
CA HIS A 60 -10.03 -21.08 2.30
C HIS A 60 -10.84 -20.95 3.60
N GLY A 61 -11.76 -19.98 3.68
CA GLY A 61 -12.54 -19.71 4.89
C GLY A 61 -11.81 -18.88 5.95
N ILE A 62 -10.57 -18.46 5.72
CA ILE A 62 -9.84 -17.56 6.61
C ILE A 62 -10.47 -16.16 6.57
N PRO A 63 -10.77 -15.54 7.72
CA PRO A 63 -11.27 -14.16 7.74
C PRO A 63 -10.25 -13.18 7.15
N HIS A 64 -10.71 -12.36 6.21
CA HIS A 64 -9.95 -11.28 5.59
C HIS A 64 -10.57 -9.94 5.95
N HIS A 65 -9.83 -9.12 6.67
CA HIS A 65 -10.25 -7.79 7.12
C HIS A 65 -9.66 -6.69 6.25
N GLY A 66 -10.34 -5.56 6.15
CA GLY A 66 -9.90 -4.42 5.35
C GLY A 66 -10.12 -4.59 3.85
N VAL A 67 -11.03 -5.49 3.47
CA VAL A 67 -11.48 -5.74 2.10
C VAL A 67 -12.97 -5.39 2.01
N ASP A 68 -13.40 -4.72 0.94
CA ASP A 68 -14.82 -4.37 0.66
C ASP A 68 -15.53 -3.59 1.79
N ILE A 69 -14.84 -2.71 2.45
CA ILE A 69 -15.43 -1.98 3.59
C ILE A 69 -15.91 -0.56 3.25
N LEU A 70 -15.52 -0.01 2.10
CA LEU A 70 -15.86 1.35 1.68
C LEU A 70 -16.42 1.40 0.26
N GLU A 71 -17.28 2.39 0.02
CA GLU A 71 -17.68 2.76 -1.34
C GLU A 71 -16.52 3.44 -2.08
N PRO A 72 -16.41 3.32 -3.43
CA PRO A 72 -15.27 3.83 -4.20
C PRO A 72 -15.06 5.36 -4.18
N ASP A 73 -16.07 6.12 -3.76
CA ASP A 73 -16.00 7.57 -3.59
C ASP A 73 -15.58 8.02 -2.18
N ALA A 74 -15.53 7.09 -1.22
CA ALA A 74 -15.13 7.40 0.14
C ALA A 74 -13.61 7.67 0.23
N PRO A 75 -13.17 8.73 0.93
CA PRO A 75 -11.75 8.93 1.20
C PRO A 75 -11.25 7.93 2.23
N PHE A 76 -10.00 7.47 2.05
CA PHE A 76 -9.31 6.63 3.01
C PHE A 76 -7.82 6.94 3.03
N SER A 77 -7.32 7.32 4.17
CA SER A 77 -5.93 7.72 4.38
C SER A 77 -5.11 6.64 5.08
N VAL A 78 -3.79 6.84 5.12
CA VAL A 78 -2.90 5.99 5.91
C VAL A 78 -3.20 6.08 7.43
N ALA A 79 -3.70 7.21 7.91
CA ALA A 79 -4.13 7.36 9.30
C ALA A 79 -5.37 6.51 9.60
N ASP A 80 -6.36 6.51 8.69
CA ASP A 80 -7.54 5.65 8.80
C ASP A 80 -7.15 4.18 8.78
N PHE A 81 -6.22 3.81 7.88
CA PHE A 81 -5.68 2.45 7.82
C PHE A 81 -5.03 2.03 9.14
N THR A 82 -4.12 2.84 9.69
CA THR A 82 -3.42 2.48 10.93
C THR A 82 -4.36 2.38 12.11
N ALA A 83 -5.37 3.25 12.20
CA ALA A 83 -6.42 3.17 13.23
C ALA A 83 -7.26 1.90 13.08
N MET A 84 -7.67 1.55 11.85
CA MET A 84 -8.41 0.33 11.55
C MET A 84 -7.58 -0.92 11.88
N ALA A 85 -6.35 -0.99 11.34
CA ALA A 85 -5.46 -2.14 11.54
C ALA A 85 -5.11 -2.36 13.02
N GLY A 86 -4.96 -1.27 13.80
CA GLY A 86 -4.72 -1.35 15.24
C GLY A 86 -5.91 -1.93 16.02
N ARG A 87 -7.15 -1.55 15.66
CA ARG A 87 -8.35 -2.17 16.24
C ARG A 87 -8.46 -3.64 15.88
N LEU A 88 -8.28 -3.97 14.61
CA LEU A 88 -8.34 -5.36 14.13
C LEU A 88 -7.28 -6.24 14.78
N GLU A 89 -6.06 -5.73 14.94
CA GLU A 89 -4.99 -6.47 15.66
C GLU A 89 -5.43 -6.85 17.08
N GLN A 90 -5.95 -5.88 17.84
CA GLN A 90 -6.43 -6.13 19.22
C GLN A 90 -7.60 -7.11 19.24
N GLU A 91 -8.55 -7.00 18.32
CA GLU A 91 -9.69 -7.91 18.23
C GLU A 91 -9.27 -9.33 17.86
N ILE A 92 -8.37 -9.50 16.90
CA ILE A 92 -7.85 -10.81 16.46
C ILE A 92 -7.04 -11.46 17.60
N ALA A 93 -6.10 -10.71 18.18
CA ALA A 93 -5.30 -11.19 19.32
C ALA A 93 -6.17 -11.51 20.55
N GLY A 94 -7.20 -10.69 20.80
CA GLY A 94 -8.16 -10.91 21.88
C GLY A 94 -8.99 -12.20 21.73
N ARG A 95 -9.14 -12.70 20.50
CA ARG A 95 -9.73 -14.03 20.21
C ARG A 95 -8.71 -15.17 20.30
N GLY A 96 -7.44 -14.88 20.57
CA GLY A 96 -6.36 -15.86 20.58
C GLY A 96 -5.83 -16.22 19.19
N HIS A 97 -6.17 -15.44 18.17
CA HIS A 97 -5.72 -15.65 16.79
C HIS A 97 -4.48 -14.79 16.47
N LEU A 98 -3.66 -15.25 15.51
CA LEU A 98 -2.48 -14.52 15.04
C LEU A 98 -2.88 -13.46 14.02
N PRO A 99 -2.64 -12.14 14.25
CA PRO A 99 -2.83 -11.12 13.23
C PRO A 99 -1.78 -11.27 12.13
N ILE A 100 -2.23 -11.43 10.88
CA ILE A 100 -1.36 -11.56 9.70
C ILE A 100 -1.65 -10.41 8.74
N LEU A 101 -0.71 -9.48 8.63
CA LEU A 101 -0.82 -8.34 7.72
C LEU A 101 -0.32 -8.74 6.32
N VAL A 102 -1.16 -8.66 5.30
CA VAL A 102 -0.80 -9.05 3.93
C VAL A 102 -1.00 -7.89 2.97
N GLY A 103 0.06 -7.46 2.29
CA GLY A 103 -0.12 -6.41 1.29
C GLY A 103 1.13 -5.84 0.65
N GLY A 104 0.88 -4.96 -0.32
CA GLY A 104 1.92 -4.30 -1.11
C GLY A 104 2.01 -2.79 -0.91
N THR A 105 1.14 -2.19 -0.10
CA THR A 105 1.17 -0.75 0.20
C THR A 105 2.18 -0.48 1.32
N GLY A 106 3.44 -0.26 0.93
CA GLY A 106 4.55 -0.13 1.89
C GLY A 106 4.35 0.95 2.94
N LEU A 107 3.70 2.06 2.59
CA LEU A 107 3.36 3.12 3.56
C LEU A 107 2.40 2.60 4.66
N TYR A 108 1.41 1.79 4.30
CA TYR A 108 0.47 1.20 5.26
C TYR A 108 1.17 0.24 6.21
N VAL A 109 1.93 -0.71 5.63
CA VAL A 109 2.69 -1.69 6.40
C VAL A 109 3.65 -1.02 7.38
N GLN A 110 4.46 -0.08 6.89
CA GLN A 110 5.46 0.62 7.70
C GLN A 110 4.79 1.45 8.80
N SER A 111 3.76 2.22 8.44
CA SER A 111 3.08 3.09 9.41
C SER A 111 2.45 2.30 10.55
N PHE A 112 1.81 1.18 10.24
CA PHE A 112 1.21 0.31 11.24
C PHE A 112 2.27 -0.36 12.12
N LEU A 113 3.22 -1.09 11.51
CA LEU A 113 4.21 -1.87 12.27
C LEU A 113 5.17 -1.01 13.10
N TYR A 114 5.46 0.22 12.63
CA TYR A 114 6.34 1.14 13.34
C TYR A 114 5.58 2.06 14.30
N GLY A 115 4.25 2.00 14.32
CA GLY A 115 3.42 2.81 15.21
C GLY A 115 3.46 4.31 14.88
N VAL A 116 3.52 4.65 13.59
CA VAL A 116 3.56 6.06 13.15
C VAL A 116 2.33 6.79 13.67
N ARG A 117 2.55 7.88 14.39
CA ARG A 117 1.48 8.74 14.89
C ARG A 117 1.19 9.84 13.89
N PHE A 118 -0.07 9.90 13.45
CA PHE A 118 -0.54 10.95 12.56
C PHE A 118 -1.16 12.08 13.39
N THR A 119 -0.82 13.34 13.08
CA THR A 119 -1.48 14.49 13.69
C THR A 119 -2.83 14.71 13.01
N GLU A 120 -3.85 15.06 13.80
CA GLU A 120 -5.20 15.38 13.31
C GLU A 120 -5.31 16.79 12.70
N GLU A 121 -4.20 17.51 12.57
CA GLU A 121 -4.18 18.87 12.03
C GLU A 121 -4.68 18.86 10.58
N LYS A 122 -5.91 19.31 10.37
CA LYS A 122 -6.50 19.45 9.03
C LYS A 122 -6.03 20.74 8.41
N ALA A 123 -5.57 20.67 7.17
CA ALA A 123 -5.26 21.87 6.39
C ALA A 123 -6.54 22.74 6.25
N PRO A 124 -6.41 24.07 6.27
CA PRO A 124 -7.51 24.97 5.99
C PRO A 124 -8.18 24.63 4.65
N ALA A 125 -9.51 24.79 4.58
CA ALA A 125 -10.24 24.57 3.34
C ALA A 125 -9.70 25.51 2.25
N GLY A 126 -9.52 24.97 1.03
CA GLY A 126 -9.03 25.72 -0.12
C GLY A 126 -7.50 25.85 -0.22
N LEU A 127 -6.73 25.48 0.81
CA LEU A 127 -5.27 25.59 0.75
C LEU A 127 -4.65 24.71 -0.35
N ARG A 128 -5.20 23.51 -0.55
CA ARG A 128 -4.73 22.59 -1.57
C ARG A 128 -5.02 23.10 -2.98
N GLU A 129 -6.18 23.69 -3.17
CA GLU A 129 -6.60 24.35 -4.41
C GLU A 129 -5.69 25.55 -4.72
N GLN A 130 -5.42 26.38 -3.73
CA GLN A 130 -4.48 27.50 -3.86
C GLN A 130 -3.07 27.06 -4.28
N LEU A 131 -2.55 26.02 -3.64
CA LEU A 131 -1.24 25.44 -4.00
C LEU A 131 -1.23 24.86 -5.42
N ALA A 132 -2.34 24.25 -5.87
CA ALA A 132 -2.46 23.74 -7.23
C ALA A 132 -2.50 24.90 -8.26
N GLU A 133 -3.18 26.00 -7.95
CA GLU A 133 -3.19 27.21 -8.79
C GLU A 133 -1.80 27.86 -8.83
N GLU A 134 -1.11 27.96 -7.68
CA GLU A 134 0.26 28.47 -7.64
C GLU A 134 1.23 27.60 -8.48
N LEU A 135 1.05 26.28 -8.44
CA LEU A 135 1.83 25.36 -9.27
C LEU A 135 1.60 25.64 -10.76
N ALA A 136 0.35 25.88 -11.16
CA ALA A 136 0.01 26.18 -12.54
C ALA A 136 0.57 27.55 -13.00
N GLN A 137 0.59 28.55 -12.12
CA GLN A 137 1.05 29.90 -12.42
C GLN A 137 2.57 30.07 -12.35
N LYS A 138 3.19 29.56 -11.26
CA LYS A 138 4.60 29.79 -10.95
C LYS A 138 5.53 28.66 -11.40
N GLY A 139 4.97 27.47 -11.67
CA GLY A 139 5.71 26.27 -12.01
C GLY A 139 6.34 25.55 -10.81
N GLY A 140 6.70 24.26 -11.03
CA GLY A 140 7.21 23.40 -9.96
C GLY A 140 8.55 23.85 -9.37
N ALA A 141 9.40 24.50 -10.17
CA ALA A 141 10.71 24.99 -9.70
C ALA A 141 10.58 26.08 -8.64
N ALA A 142 9.61 26.99 -8.78
CA ALA A 142 9.37 28.07 -7.83
C ALA A 142 8.89 27.51 -6.47
N LEU A 143 7.95 26.57 -6.49
CA LEU A 143 7.45 25.92 -5.27
C LEU A 143 8.51 25.03 -4.60
N TYR A 144 9.38 24.40 -5.38
CA TYR A 144 10.50 23.68 -4.81
C TYR A 144 11.53 24.61 -4.13
N ALA A 145 11.81 25.78 -4.73
CA ALA A 145 12.65 26.80 -4.12
C ALA A 145 12.05 27.31 -2.79
N GLU A 146 10.73 27.50 -2.72
CA GLU A 146 10.04 27.82 -1.47
C GLU A 146 10.25 26.71 -0.43
N LEU A 147 10.07 25.43 -0.82
CA LEU A 147 10.30 24.31 0.07
C LEU A 147 11.74 24.28 0.61
N GLN A 148 12.73 24.58 -0.23
CA GLN A 148 14.12 24.67 0.19
C GLN A 148 14.37 25.74 1.27
N GLN A 149 13.59 26.81 1.25
CA GLN A 149 13.68 27.87 2.25
C GLN A 149 12.99 27.50 3.57
N VAL A 150 11.81 26.91 3.49
CA VAL A 150 10.98 26.63 4.68
C VAL A 150 11.32 25.30 5.35
N ASP A 151 11.70 24.27 4.58
CA ASP A 151 12.08 22.93 5.08
C ASP A 151 13.21 22.34 4.23
N PRO A 152 14.47 22.77 4.45
CA PRO A 152 15.63 22.28 3.70
C PRO A 152 15.84 20.77 3.81
N GLU A 153 15.52 20.18 4.98
CA GLU A 153 15.66 18.74 5.21
C GLU A 153 14.66 17.93 4.38
N ALA A 154 13.40 18.37 4.30
CA ALA A 154 12.44 17.77 3.40
C ALA A 154 12.83 17.95 1.93
N ALA A 155 13.32 19.13 1.54
CA ALA A 155 13.79 19.40 0.19
C ALA A 155 14.99 18.52 -0.20
N ALA A 156 15.88 18.17 0.71
CA ALA A 156 17.03 17.30 0.44
C ALA A 156 16.61 15.86 0.04
N VAL A 157 15.43 15.38 0.50
CA VAL A 157 14.95 14.02 0.23
C VAL A 157 13.81 13.96 -0.79
N ILE A 158 13.19 15.10 -1.10
CA ILE A 158 12.10 15.20 -2.10
C ILE A 158 12.69 15.63 -3.43
N HIS A 159 12.54 14.79 -4.47
CA HIS A 159 13.00 15.17 -5.80
C HIS A 159 12.20 16.37 -6.34
N PRO A 160 12.82 17.38 -6.98
CA PRO A 160 12.14 18.60 -7.48
C PRO A 160 10.95 18.33 -8.39
N ASN A 161 11.03 17.28 -9.21
CA ASN A 161 9.95 16.89 -10.12
C ASN A 161 8.81 16.13 -9.41
N ASN A 162 8.94 15.81 -8.13
CA ASN A 162 7.86 15.19 -7.37
C ASN A 162 6.92 16.25 -6.79
N GLN A 163 6.19 16.92 -7.70
CA GLN A 163 5.27 18.01 -7.35
C GLN A 163 4.28 17.65 -6.26
N VAL A 164 3.75 16.42 -6.27
CA VAL A 164 2.81 15.95 -5.24
C VAL A 164 3.43 16.01 -3.83
N ARG A 165 4.68 15.58 -3.69
CA ARG A 165 5.38 15.62 -2.40
C ARG A 165 5.80 17.04 -2.02
N VAL A 166 6.21 17.86 -2.99
CA VAL A 166 6.52 19.28 -2.76
C VAL A 166 5.28 20.01 -2.24
N LEU A 167 4.14 19.86 -2.94
CA LEU A 167 2.89 20.47 -2.51
C LEU A 167 2.45 20.00 -1.12
N ARG A 168 2.59 18.71 -0.84
CA ARG A 168 2.23 18.16 0.48
C ARG A 168 3.08 18.75 1.60
N ALA A 169 4.37 18.95 1.38
CA ALA A 169 5.27 19.56 2.37
C ALA A 169 4.92 21.04 2.60
N LEU A 170 4.65 21.78 1.55
CA LEU A 170 4.21 23.18 1.64
C LEU A 170 2.82 23.31 2.25
N GLU A 171 1.87 22.42 1.90
CA GLU A 171 0.54 22.35 2.52
C GLU A 171 0.66 22.18 4.03
N HIS A 172 1.49 21.25 4.47
CA HIS A 172 1.73 21.03 5.90
C HIS A 172 2.32 22.27 6.58
N TYR A 173 3.38 22.83 5.99
CA TYR A 173 4.02 24.01 6.56
C TYR A 173 3.07 25.23 6.62
N ARG A 174 2.33 25.50 5.56
CA ARG A 174 1.37 26.64 5.53
C ARG A 174 0.17 26.44 6.45
N ALA A 175 -0.25 25.17 6.66
CA ALA A 175 -1.36 24.86 7.57
C ALA A 175 -0.96 24.94 9.04
N THR A 176 0.27 24.55 9.39
CA THR A 176 0.66 24.32 10.80
C THR A 176 1.81 25.23 11.29
N GLY A 177 2.54 25.86 10.38
CA GLY A 177 3.79 26.56 10.68
C GLY A 177 4.96 25.65 11.03
N LYS A 178 4.77 24.32 11.00
CA LYS A 178 5.81 23.32 11.36
C LYS A 178 6.38 22.67 10.11
N LYS A 179 7.65 22.29 10.15
CA LYS A 179 8.31 21.58 9.05
C LYS A 179 7.85 20.13 8.98
N LEU A 180 7.66 19.62 7.76
CA LEU A 180 7.27 18.22 7.55
C LEU A 180 8.39 17.25 8.04
N SER A 181 9.67 17.66 7.92
CA SER A 181 10.80 16.91 8.44
C SER A 181 10.74 16.72 9.96
N GLU A 182 10.43 17.78 10.72
CA GLU A 182 10.24 17.73 12.16
C GLU A 182 9.05 16.86 12.58
N GLN A 183 7.92 16.99 11.88
CA GLN A 183 6.74 16.16 12.13
C GLN A 183 7.07 14.67 11.91
N LYS A 184 7.77 14.35 10.83
CA LYS A 184 8.17 12.96 10.53
C LYS A 184 9.06 12.38 11.62
N ALA A 185 10.02 13.13 12.13
CA ALA A 185 10.87 12.70 13.23
C ALA A 185 10.07 12.47 14.53
N ALA A 186 9.14 13.38 14.86
CA ALA A 186 8.29 13.28 16.04
C ALA A 186 7.19 12.20 15.93
N SER A 187 6.86 11.74 14.73
CA SER A 187 5.78 10.78 14.50
C SER A 187 6.15 9.34 14.86
N LEU A 188 7.43 9.02 14.98
CA LEU A 188 7.90 7.68 15.33
C LEU A 188 7.99 7.55 16.85
N PRO A 189 7.37 6.50 17.45
CA PRO A 189 7.55 6.22 18.87
C PRO A 189 8.98 5.72 19.12
N SER A 190 9.46 5.85 20.37
CA SER A 190 10.77 5.35 20.81
C SER A 190 10.88 3.83 20.70
N GLU A 191 9.74 3.13 20.84
CA GLU A 191 9.65 1.68 20.70
C GLU A 191 8.54 1.28 19.74
N ARG A 192 8.79 0.20 18.98
CA ARG A 192 7.75 -0.37 18.11
C ARG A 192 6.62 -0.96 18.96
N PRO A 193 5.34 -0.75 18.55
CA PRO A 193 4.19 -1.22 19.32
C PRO A 193 4.01 -2.75 19.33
N TYR A 194 4.52 -3.43 18.29
CA TYR A 194 4.33 -4.87 18.09
C TYR A 194 5.66 -5.62 18.07
N ARG A 195 5.62 -6.89 18.44
CA ARG A 195 6.66 -7.87 18.12
C ARG A 195 6.42 -8.38 16.70
N SER A 196 6.93 -7.68 15.70
CA SER A 196 6.64 -7.94 14.30
C SER A 196 7.70 -8.82 13.62
N LEU A 197 7.24 -9.84 12.87
CA LEU A 197 8.02 -10.57 11.89
C LEU A 197 7.57 -10.12 10.49
N ILE A 198 8.50 -9.67 9.65
CA ILE A 198 8.20 -9.20 8.29
C ILE A 198 8.81 -10.19 7.29
N LEU A 199 7.98 -10.93 6.58
CA LEU A 199 8.36 -11.83 5.51
C LEU A 199 8.22 -11.12 4.16
N GLY A 200 9.32 -10.88 3.48
CA GLY A 200 9.38 -10.24 2.16
C GLY A 200 9.45 -11.28 1.05
N LEU A 201 8.49 -11.29 0.13
CA LEU A 201 8.54 -12.12 -1.07
C LEU A 201 9.18 -11.37 -2.23
N ASP A 202 10.20 -11.94 -2.85
CA ASP A 202 10.79 -11.43 -4.09
C ASP A 202 11.15 -12.61 -5.01
N PHE A 203 11.33 -12.32 -6.30
CA PHE A 203 11.93 -13.22 -7.26
C PHE A 203 13.37 -12.77 -7.52
N PRO A 204 14.40 -13.61 -7.29
CA PRO A 204 15.78 -13.30 -7.65
C PRO A 204 15.90 -12.98 -9.15
N ASP A 205 15.23 -13.77 -10.01
CA ASP A 205 15.10 -13.47 -11.43
C ASP A 205 14.02 -12.41 -11.68
N ARG A 206 14.46 -11.23 -12.03
CA ARG A 206 13.57 -10.11 -12.35
C ARG A 206 12.67 -10.37 -13.56
N ALA A 207 13.16 -11.15 -14.53
CA ALA A 207 12.38 -11.51 -15.70
C ALA A 207 11.23 -12.45 -15.34
N ALA A 208 11.43 -13.37 -14.38
CA ALA A 208 10.36 -14.21 -13.86
C ALA A 208 9.23 -13.38 -13.22
N LEU A 209 9.57 -12.40 -12.40
CA LEU A 209 8.58 -11.48 -11.82
C LEU A 209 7.79 -10.73 -12.92
N TYR A 210 8.48 -10.24 -13.95
CA TYR A 210 7.82 -9.48 -15.02
C TYR A 210 6.88 -10.34 -15.84
N ARG A 211 7.27 -11.57 -16.19
CA ARG A 211 6.37 -12.53 -16.86
C ARG A 211 5.10 -12.80 -16.05
N ARG A 212 5.23 -12.95 -14.72
CA ARG A 212 4.07 -13.15 -13.83
C ARG A 212 3.17 -11.92 -13.76
N ILE A 213 3.75 -10.72 -13.76
CA ILE A 213 2.98 -9.46 -13.80
C ILE A 213 2.22 -9.35 -15.11
N ASP A 214 2.87 -9.61 -16.23
CA ASP A 214 2.25 -9.51 -17.56
C ASP A 214 1.13 -10.55 -17.70
N LEU A 215 1.35 -11.80 -17.32
CA LEU A 215 0.32 -12.86 -17.31
C LEU A 215 -0.86 -12.50 -16.38
N ARG A 216 -0.60 -11.86 -15.25
CA ARG A 216 -1.67 -11.40 -14.36
C ARG A 216 -2.54 -10.36 -15.04
N VAL A 217 -1.96 -9.39 -15.77
CA VAL A 217 -2.73 -8.39 -16.52
C VAL A 217 -3.59 -9.05 -17.59
N ASP A 218 -3.06 -10.06 -18.31
CA ASP A 218 -3.85 -10.79 -19.30
C ASP A 218 -5.04 -11.50 -18.65
N LYS A 219 -4.83 -12.20 -17.53
CA LYS A 219 -5.93 -12.82 -16.75
C LYS A 219 -6.95 -11.82 -16.22
N MET A 220 -6.53 -10.63 -15.82
CA MET A 220 -7.44 -9.58 -15.36
C MET A 220 -8.31 -9.08 -16.52
N LEU A 221 -7.78 -8.95 -17.73
CA LEU A 221 -8.56 -8.61 -18.92
C LEU A 221 -9.61 -9.70 -19.24
N ASP A 222 -9.21 -10.96 -19.19
CA ASP A 222 -10.12 -12.11 -19.39
C ASP A 222 -11.21 -12.16 -18.31
N ALA A 223 -10.90 -11.72 -17.08
CA ALA A 223 -11.83 -11.68 -15.96
C ALA A 223 -12.74 -10.43 -15.92
N GLY A 224 -12.66 -9.54 -16.94
CA GLY A 224 -13.58 -8.40 -17.05
C GLY A 224 -13.01 -7.06 -16.55
N LEU A 225 -11.68 -6.91 -16.42
CA LEU A 225 -11.04 -5.66 -16.03
C LEU A 225 -11.51 -4.44 -16.82
N LEU A 226 -11.80 -4.63 -18.12
CA LEU A 226 -12.22 -3.52 -18.97
C LEU A 226 -13.58 -2.94 -18.54
N ALA A 227 -14.54 -3.78 -18.16
CA ALA A 227 -15.84 -3.32 -17.66
C ALA A 227 -15.72 -2.60 -16.30
N GLU A 228 -14.83 -3.09 -15.42
CA GLU A 228 -14.53 -2.41 -14.14
C GLU A 228 -13.83 -1.08 -14.36
N ALA A 229 -12.89 -1.00 -15.32
CA ALA A 229 -12.23 0.25 -15.70
C ALA A 229 -13.21 1.28 -16.31
N GLU A 230 -14.19 0.82 -17.08
CA GLU A 230 -15.27 1.67 -17.64
C GLU A 230 -16.16 2.23 -16.54
N LEU A 231 -16.50 1.43 -15.52
CA LEU A 231 -17.22 1.91 -14.33
C LEU A 231 -16.44 3.05 -13.65
N VAL A 232 -15.12 2.87 -13.46
CA VAL A 232 -14.27 3.90 -12.86
C VAL A 232 -14.17 5.15 -13.77
N TRP A 233 -14.02 4.97 -15.08
CA TRP A 233 -14.01 6.05 -16.06
C TRP A 233 -15.29 6.90 -16.02
N ASN A 234 -16.45 6.26 -16.02
CA ASN A 234 -17.74 6.94 -16.00
C ASN A 234 -17.98 7.69 -14.67
N ASN A 235 -17.34 7.27 -13.58
CA ASN A 235 -17.46 7.88 -12.26
C ASN A 235 -16.19 8.62 -11.80
N ARG A 236 -15.24 8.93 -12.70
CA ARG A 236 -13.90 9.44 -12.34
C ARG A 236 -13.88 10.74 -11.54
N SER A 237 -14.90 11.56 -11.68
CA SER A 237 -15.05 12.78 -10.87
C SER A 237 -15.41 12.50 -9.41
N ARG A 238 -16.10 11.37 -9.14
CA ARG A 238 -16.48 10.89 -7.80
C ARG A 238 -15.42 9.95 -7.23
N PHE A 239 -14.98 8.96 -8.00
CA PHE A 239 -14.02 7.93 -7.60
C PHE A 239 -12.58 8.42 -7.69
N ARG A 240 -12.29 9.56 -7.03
CA ARG A 240 -11.01 10.27 -7.18
C ARG A 240 -9.78 9.41 -6.91
N THR A 241 -9.84 8.53 -5.92
CA THR A 241 -8.74 7.61 -5.58
C THR A 241 -8.62 6.50 -6.61
N ALA A 242 -9.73 5.83 -6.94
CA ALA A 242 -9.76 4.74 -7.91
C ALA A 242 -9.36 5.21 -9.31
N ALA A 243 -9.78 6.42 -9.72
CA ALA A 243 -9.41 7.02 -11.01
C ALA A 243 -7.90 7.27 -11.17
N GLN A 244 -7.12 7.26 -10.09
CA GLN A 244 -5.66 7.37 -10.12
C GLN A 244 -4.95 6.01 -9.96
N ALA A 245 -5.70 4.96 -9.67
CA ALA A 245 -5.12 3.65 -9.45
C ALA A 245 -4.59 3.02 -10.75
N ILE A 246 -3.54 2.21 -10.59
CA ILE A 246 -3.05 1.33 -11.65
C ILE A 246 -4.08 0.22 -11.86
N GLY A 247 -4.43 -0.02 -13.11
CA GLY A 247 -5.48 -0.97 -13.48
C GLY A 247 -6.68 -0.30 -14.15
N TYR A 248 -6.90 0.99 -13.88
CA TYR A 248 -8.05 1.71 -14.44
C TYR A 248 -7.64 2.86 -15.36
N LYS A 249 -6.84 3.79 -14.88
CA LYS A 249 -6.45 4.99 -15.63
C LYS A 249 -5.74 4.70 -16.95
N GLU A 250 -5.08 3.57 -17.06
CA GLU A 250 -4.39 3.16 -18.27
C GLU A 250 -5.36 2.89 -19.44
N PHE A 251 -6.65 2.61 -19.13
CA PHE A 251 -7.71 2.41 -20.12
C PHE A 251 -8.51 3.66 -20.47
N PHE A 252 -8.29 4.79 -19.80
CA PHE A 252 -8.98 6.04 -20.10
C PHE A 252 -8.80 6.47 -21.56
N PRO A 253 -7.58 6.41 -22.17
CA PRO A 253 -7.40 6.70 -23.58
C PRO A 253 -8.17 5.78 -24.54
N TYR A 254 -8.47 4.55 -24.14
CA TYR A 254 -9.33 3.66 -24.93
C TYR A 254 -10.78 4.15 -24.95
N PHE A 255 -11.32 4.54 -23.80
CA PHE A 255 -12.69 5.09 -23.72
C PHE A 255 -12.80 6.46 -24.40
N GLU A 256 -11.70 7.24 -24.43
CA GLU A 256 -11.58 8.48 -25.19
C GLU A 256 -11.33 8.27 -26.69
N GLN A 257 -11.24 7.02 -27.15
CA GLN A 257 -10.95 6.65 -28.54
C GLN A 257 -9.60 7.21 -29.06
N THR A 258 -8.64 7.45 -28.19
CA THR A 258 -7.30 7.98 -28.51
C THR A 258 -6.22 6.90 -28.52
N ALA A 259 -6.51 5.69 -28.05
CA ALA A 259 -5.60 4.55 -28.06
C ALA A 259 -6.35 3.22 -28.25
N SER A 260 -5.65 2.19 -28.76
CA SER A 260 -6.19 0.83 -28.84
C SER A 260 -6.20 0.14 -27.49
N LEU A 261 -7.05 -0.88 -27.31
CA LEU A 261 -7.09 -1.72 -26.13
C LEU A 261 -5.72 -2.37 -25.84
N GLU A 262 -5.06 -2.86 -26.87
CA GLU A 262 -3.74 -3.48 -26.79
C GLU A 262 -2.68 -2.51 -26.24
N ALA A 263 -2.65 -1.27 -26.78
CA ALA A 263 -1.74 -0.24 -26.29
C ALA A 263 -1.99 0.13 -24.83
N CYS A 264 -3.25 0.14 -24.38
CA CYS A 264 -3.63 0.37 -22.98
C CYS A 264 -3.20 -0.81 -22.08
N ALA A 265 -3.37 -2.04 -22.55
CA ALA A 265 -2.92 -3.25 -21.83
C ALA A 265 -1.40 -3.26 -21.64
N ASP A 266 -0.64 -2.94 -22.69
CA ASP A 266 0.82 -2.85 -22.60
C ASP A 266 1.27 -1.75 -21.63
N LYS A 267 0.55 -0.63 -21.63
CA LYS A 267 0.79 0.47 -20.68
C LYS A 267 0.51 0.04 -19.25
N LEU A 268 -0.54 -0.76 -19.01
CA LEU A 268 -0.84 -1.32 -17.70
C LEU A 268 0.23 -2.31 -17.26
N LYS A 269 0.70 -3.23 -18.14
CA LYS A 269 1.82 -4.14 -17.86
C LYS A 269 3.06 -3.34 -17.42
N GLN A 270 3.41 -2.30 -18.15
CA GLN A 270 4.53 -1.42 -17.81
C GLN A 270 4.33 -0.69 -16.47
N ALA A 271 3.16 -0.11 -16.23
CA ALA A 271 2.85 0.58 -14.98
C ALA A 271 2.95 -0.37 -13.78
N SER A 272 2.47 -1.62 -13.93
CA SER A 272 2.52 -2.67 -12.92
C SER A 272 3.96 -3.11 -12.62
N ARG A 273 4.82 -3.27 -13.64
CA ARG A 273 6.26 -3.53 -13.45
C ARG A 273 6.96 -2.39 -12.72
N ASN A 274 6.63 -1.15 -13.04
CA ASN A 274 7.18 0.02 -12.36
C ASN A 274 6.67 0.12 -10.90
N TYR A 275 5.43 -0.28 -10.66
CA TYR A 275 4.88 -0.35 -9.30
C TYR A 275 5.59 -1.41 -8.47
N ALA A 276 5.80 -2.60 -9.03
CA ALA A 276 6.57 -3.66 -8.37
C ALA A 276 8.00 -3.21 -7.98
N LYS A 277 8.69 -2.45 -8.85
CA LYS A 277 9.99 -1.85 -8.51
C LYS A 277 9.90 -0.90 -7.31
N ARG A 278 8.87 -0.03 -7.26
CA ARG A 278 8.67 0.89 -6.14
C ARG A 278 8.37 0.16 -4.84
N GLN A 279 7.55 -0.90 -4.89
CA GLN A 279 7.26 -1.75 -3.73
C GLN A 279 8.53 -2.40 -3.18
N LEU A 280 9.34 -3.01 -4.05
CA LEU A 280 10.62 -3.61 -3.65
C LEU A 280 11.58 -2.59 -3.05
N THR A 281 11.71 -1.42 -3.67
CA THR A 281 12.54 -0.35 -3.14
C THR A 281 12.07 0.06 -1.76
N TRP A 282 10.76 0.18 -1.54
CA TRP A 282 10.21 0.51 -0.23
C TRP A 282 10.57 -0.53 0.83
N PHE A 283 10.23 -1.80 0.55
CA PHE A 283 10.44 -2.87 1.52
C PHE A 283 11.92 -3.17 1.80
N ARG A 284 12.82 -2.93 0.84
CA ARG A 284 14.26 -3.05 1.03
C ARG A 284 14.85 -1.99 1.95
N HIS A 285 14.15 -0.86 2.14
CA HIS A 285 14.51 0.18 3.10
C HIS A 285 13.83 -0.01 4.47
N MET A 286 13.03 -1.04 4.63
CA MET A 286 12.47 -1.39 5.94
C MET A 286 13.40 -2.35 6.67
N ASP A 287 13.65 -2.06 7.96
CA ASP A 287 14.49 -2.91 8.79
C ASP A 287 13.81 -4.22 9.16
N GLY A 288 14.58 -5.30 9.23
CA GLY A 288 14.14 -6.59 9.76
C GLY A 288 13.28 -7.41 8.81
N VAL A 289 13.28 -7.12 7.50
CA VAL A 289 12.59 -7.94 6.50
C VAL A 289 13.39 -9.20 6.23
N VAL A 290 12.78 -10.35 6.48
CA VAL A 290 13.30 -11.68 6.10
C VAL A 290 12.85 -11.98 4.68
N TRP A 291 13.79 -11.95 3.73
CA TRP A 291 13.48 -12.16 2.32
C TRP A 291 13.41 -13.63 1.97
N LEU A 292 12.34 -14.03 1.27
CA LEU A 292 12.08 -15.37 0.77
C LEU A 292 11.99 -15.33 -0.76
N ASP A 293 12.57 -16.35 -1.41
CA ASP A 293 12.40 -16.54 -2.85
C ASP A 293 10.99 -17.04 -3.14
N ALA A 294 10.17 -16.18 -3.76
CA ALA A 294 8.80 -16.50 -4.14
C ALA A 294 8.68 -17.59 -5.21
N GLY A 295 9.78 -17.93 -5.89
CA GLY A 295 9.87 -18.99 -6.89
C GLY A 295 10.32 -20.35 -6.32
N ALA A 296 10.81 -20.36 -5.09
CA ALA A 296 11.28 -21.60 -4.46
C ALA A 296 10.12 -22.54 -4.11
N PRO A 297 10.19 -23.83 -4.44
CA PRO A 297 9.13 -24.80 -4.09
C PRO A 297 8.84 -24.86 -2.58
N GLU A 298 9.86 -24.65 -1.76
CA GLU A 298 9.80 -24.72 -0.29
C GLU A 298 9.48 -23.38 0.39
N VAL A 299 9.12 -22.33 -0.35
CA VAL A 299 8.88 -20.98 0.21
C VAL A 299 7.89 -20.99 1.36
N GLN A 300 6.80 -21.74 1.26
CA GLN A 300 5.82 -21.87 2.32
C GLN A 300 6.40 -22.55 3.56
N GLN A 301 7.15 -23.63 3.39
CA GLN A 301 7.80 -24.35 4.51
C GLN A 301 8.83 -23.46 5.22
N CYS A 302 9.63 -22.70 4.46
CA CYS A 302 10.57 -21.74 5.02
C CYS A 302 9.85 -20.64 5.80
N ALA A 303 8.76 -20.10 5.26
CA ALA A 303 7.95 -19.12 5.97
C ALA A 303 7.36 -19.67 7.28
N CYS A 304 6.75 -20.85 7.24
CA CYS A 304 6.20 -21.50 8.43
C CYS A 304 7.26 -21.72 9.51
N ARG A 305 8.45 -22.21 9.15
CA ARG A 305 9.57 -22.39 10.09
C ARG A 305 9.97 -21.07 10.73
N THR A 306 10.11 -20.01 9.93
CA THR A 306 10.50 -18.68 10.42
C THR A 306 9.45 -18.10 11.39
N VAL A 307 8.16 -18.29 11.07
CA VAL A 307 7.07 -17.88 11.98
C VAL A 307 7.11 -18.68 13.29
N GLN A 308 7.25 -20.01 13.21
CA GLN A 308 7.33 -20.88 14.40
C GLN A 308 8.49 -20.48 15.32
N GLU A 309 9.67 -20.22 14.74
CA GLU A 309 10.85 -19.75 15.50
C GLU A 309 10.62 -18.38 16.15
N CYS A 310 9.91 -17.49 15.46
CA CYS A 310 9.56 -16.18 16.01
C CYS A 310 8.57 -16.33 17.18
N LEU A 311 7.53 -17.15 17.04
CA LEU A 311 6.51 -17.34 18.08
C LEU A 311 7.06 -18.05 19.31
N SER A 312 8.02 -18.98 19.14
CA SER A 312 8.62 -19.74 20.26
C SER A 312 9.61 -18.95 21.13
N LYS A 313 10.09 -17.80 20.67
CA LYS A 313 11.04 -16.94 21.41
C LYS A 313 10.37 -15.89 22.30
N GLY A 314 9.08 -15.89 22.41
CA GLY A 314 8.29 -14.99 23.24
C GLY A 314 7.44 -15.72 24.20
#